data_b71735c854fa03d808fb0c0b74752817
#
_entry.id   b71735c854fa03d808fb0c0b74752817
#
_cell.length_a   1.000
_cell.length_b   1.000
_cell.length_c   1.000
_cell.angle_alpha   90.00
_cell.angle_beta   90.00
_cell.angle_gamma   90.00
#
_symmetry.space_group_name_H-M   'P 1'
#
loop_
_entity.id
_entity.type
_entity.pdbx_description
1 polymer ?
#
loop_
_entity_poly.entity_id
_entity_poly.type
_entity_poly.pdbx_seq_one_letter_code
_entity_poly.pdbx_strand_id
1 'polypeptide(L)'
;MVSQERLAHLAQFTDEHLAYHEAGHAVVHHLQGGTIVRLSIARTDPKQGMHPAKQPTPTESADQQQALRNLVALLVAGEVAATIYGAPESVVEAGGRIDREHAIRRAAEVGVDETAARAMIEAEWPRVRDRLEEPANWKLVDALAQQLVRQKVLDADQIRATLST
;
A
#
# COMPACT_ATOMS: atom_id res chain seq x y z
N MET A 1 -19.46 3.20 -11.32
CA MET A 1 -20.31 2.86 -10.17
C MET A 1 -19.59 1.80 -9.35
N VAL A 2 -19.53 1.94 -8.04
CA VAL A 2 -18.90 0.95 -7.15
C VAL A 2 -19.87 -0.20 -6.94
N SER A 3 -19.41 -1.47 -7.05
CA SER A 3 -20.27 -2.64 -6.86
C SER A 3 -20.74 -2.78 -5.41
N GLN A 4 -21.90 -3.42 -5.21
CA GLN A 4 -22.42 -3.70 -3.87
C GLN A 4 -21.47 -4.58 -3.05
N GLU A 5 -20.80 -5.56 -3.68
CA GLU A 5 -19.82 -6.41 -3.04
C GLU A 5 -18.62 -5.62 -2.51
N ARG A 6 -18.13 -4.64 -3.29
CA ARG A 6 -17.07 -3.75 -2.85
C ARG A 6 -17.50 -2.87 -1.69
N LEU A 7 -18.73 -2.32 -1.72
CA LEU A 7 -19.25 -1.54 -0.61
C LEU A 7 -19.40 -2.38 0.67
N ALA A 8 -19.88 -3.63 0.55
CA ALA A 8 -19.98 -4.56 1.66
C ALA A 8 -18.59 -4.91 2.23
N HIS A 9 -17.59 -5.14 1.35
CA HIS A 9 -16.20 -5.34 1.76
C HIS A 9 -15.68 -4.13 2.53
N LEU A 10 -15.88 -2.92 2.01
CA LEU A 10 -15.40 -1.69 2.65
C LEU A 10 -16.13 -1.34 3.95
N ALA A 11 -17.33 -1.87 4.19
CA ALA A 11 -18.11 -1.58 5.39
C ALA A 11 -17.45 -2.10 6.69
N GLN A 12 -16.56 -3.08 6.61
CA GLN A 12 -15.84 -3.62 7.77
C GLN A 12 -14.65 -2.74 8.22
N PHE A 13 -14.25 -1.75 7.41
CA PHE A 13 -13.14 -0.86 7.71
C PHE A 13 -13.64 0.47 8.27
N THR A 14 -12.93 1.04 9.25
CA THR A 14 -13.08 2.46 9.57
C THR A 14 -12.30 3.31 8.56
N ASP A 15 -12.52 4.61 8.58
CA ASP A 15 -11.76 5.52 7.73
C ASP A 15 -10.28 5.56 8.14
N GLU A 16 -10.00 5.41 9.44
CA GLU A 16 -8.64 5.28 9.95
C GLU A 16 -7.95 4.02 9.43
N HIS A 17 -8.63 2.86 9.45
CA HIS A 17 -8.06 1.62 8.92
C HIS A 17 -7.67 1.77 7.45
N LEU A 18 -8.55 2.34 6.63
CA LEU A 18 -8.29 2.61 5.22
C LEU A 18 -7.16 3.63 5.06
N ALA A 19 -7.16 4.70 5.86
CA ALA A 19 -6.17 5.76 5.75
C ALA A 19 -4.76 5.29 6.08
N TYR A 20 -4.56 4.50 7.14
CA TYR A 20 -3.25 3.95 7.49
C TYR A 20 -2.78 2.92 6.46
N HIS A 21 -3.69 2.10 5.93
CA HIS A 21 -3.38 1.16 4.86
C HIS A 21 -2.85 1.89 3.61
N GLU A 22 -3.59 2.87 3.10
CA GLU A 22 -3.18 3.64 1.91
C GLU A 22 -1.93 4.51 2.16
N ALA A 23 -1.79 5.07 3.35
CA ALA A 23 -0.59 5.82 3.73
C ALA A 23 0.66 4.92 3.78
N GLY A 24 0.52 3.66 4.21
CA GLY A 24 1.59 2.66 4.18
C GLY A 24 2.13 2.44 2.76
N HIS A 25 1.24 2.20 1.79
CA HIS A 25 1.61 2.10 0.38
C HIS A 25 2.34 3.37 -0.11
N ALA A 26 1.79 4.54 0.22
CA ALA A 26 2.34 5.81 -0.23
C ALA A 26 3.75 6.06 0.30
N VAL A 27 3.99 5.83 1.59
CA VAL A 27 5.31 6.05 2.19
C VAL A 27 6.34 5.07 1.64
N VAL A 28 6.02 3.77 1.52
CA VAL A 28 6.95 2.80 0.94
C VAL A 28 7.27 3.15 -0.52
N HIS A 29 6.28 3.54 -1.32
CA HIS A 29 6.51 3.98 -2.69
C HIS A 29 7.43 5.22 -2.76
N HIS A 30 7.21 6.20 -1.89
CA HIS A 30 8.07 7.39 -1.75
C HIS A 30 9.51 7.01 -1.38
N LEU A 31 9.70 6.14 -0.40
CA LEU A 31 11.01 5.66 0.04
C LEU A 31 11.77 4.85 -1.04
N GLN A 32 11.04 4.34 -2.03
CA GLN A 32 11.59 3.71 -3.24
C GLN A 32 11.88 4.71 -4.37
N GLY A 33 11.71 6.03 -4.12
CA GLY A 33 11.90 7.09 -5.12
C GLY A 33 10.70 7.30 -6.04
N GLY A 34 9.56 6.70 -5.72
CA GLY A 34 8.33 6.84 -6.50
C GLY A 34 7.60 8.16 -6.26
N THR A 35 6.74 8.52 -7.21
CA THR A 35 5.86 9.69 -7.14
C THR A 35 4.41 9.24 -7.10
N ILE A 36 3.60 9.86 -6.24
CA ILE A 36 2.20 9.55 -6.05
C ILE A 36 1.36 10.70 -6.58
N VAL A 37 0.37 10.40 -7.42
CA VAL A 37 -0.51 11.42 -7.99
C VAL A 37 -1.82 11.58 -7.23
N ARG A 38 -2.22 10.56 -6.48
CA ARG A 38 -3.49 10.58 -5.75
C ARG A 38 -3.53 9.51 -4.65
N LEU A 39 -4.14 9.87 -3.52
CA LEU A 39 -4.57 8.93 -2.47
C LEU A 39 -6.06 9.12 -2.21
N SER A 40 -6.81 8.04 -2.04
CA SER A 40 -8.25 8.11 -1.77
C SER A 40 -8.72 6.98 -0.87
N ILE A 41 -9.47 7.35 0.17
CA ILE A 41 -10.24 6.42 1.01
C ILE A 41 -11.75 6.62 0.84
N ALA A 42 -12.16 7.44 -0.10
CA ALA A 42 -13.58 7.68 -0.37
C ALA A 42 -14.25 6.40 -0.89
N ARG A 43 -15.21 5.86 -0.14
CA ARG A 43 -15.85 4.55 -0.39
C ARG A 43 -16.61 4.49 -1.70
N THR A 44 -17.13 5.63 -2.15
CA THR A 44 -17.85 5.78 -3.42
C THR A 44 -16.95 6.05 -4.61
N ASP A 45 -15.65 6.22 -4.37
CA ASP A 45 -14.67 6.48 -5.40
C ASP A 45 -14.26 5.16 -6.10
N PRO A 46 -14.53 4.99 -7.40
CA PRO A 46 -14.08 3.82 -8.14
C PRO A 46 -12.55 3.72 -8.23
N LYS A 47 -11.86 4.83 -7.99
CA LYS A 47 -10.38 4.92 -7.93
C LYS A 47 -9.89 5.08 -6.49
N GLN A 48 -10.51 4.39 -5.53
CA GLN A 48 -9.98 4.32 -4.17
C GLN A 48 -8.62 3.65 -4.17
N GLY A 49 -7.72 4.11 -3.31
CA GLY A 49 -6.38 3.57 -3.16
C GLY A 49 -5.26 4.56 -3.45
N MET A 50 -4.04 4.06 -3.46
CA MET A 50 -2.85 4.80 -3.85
C MET A 50 -2.63 4.69 -5.36
N HIS A 51 -2.46 5.83 -6.02
CA HIS A 51 -2.20 5.93 -7.45
C HIS A 51 -0.81 6.51 -7.70
N PRO A 52 0.17 5.68 -8.14
CA PRO A 52 1.49 6.16 -8.53
C PRO A 52 1.46 6.87 -9.88
N ALA A 53 2.38 7.78 -10.10
CA ALA A 53 2.57 8.43 -11.40
C ALA A 53 2.99 7.42 -12.48
N LYS A 54 3.83 6.45 -12.11
CA LYS A 54 4.23 5.31 -12.94
C LYS A 54 4.33 4.09 -12.04
N GLN A 55 3.69 3.00 -12.44
CA GLN A 55 3.90 1.72 -11.75
C GLN A 55 5.25 1.14 -12.16
N PRO A 56 6.06 0.68 -11.19
CA PRO A 56 7.26 -0.07 -11.53
C PRO A 56 6.88 -1.35 -12.25
N THR A 57 7.47 -1.58 -13.42
CA THR A 57 7.32 -2.84 -14.15
C THR A 57 8.60 -3.66 -13.96
N PRO A 58 8.53 -4.84 -13.30
CA PRO A 58 9.71 -5.68 -13.09
C PRO A 58 10.40 -6.09 -14.39
N THR A 59 9.64 -6.14 -15.51
CA THR A 59 10.12 -6.54 -16.84
C THR A 59 11.06 -5.54 -17.48
N GLU A 60 11.07 -4.27 -17.04
CA GLU A 60 11.90 -3.20 -17.61
C GLU A 60 13.20 -2.97 -16.82
N SER A 61 13.39 -3.69 -15.74
CA SER A 61 14.55 -3.50 -14.85
C SER A 61 15.71 -4.40 -15.26
N ALA A 62 16.95 -3.87 -15.23
CA ALA A 62 18.16 -4.68 -15.34
C ALA A 62 18.30 -5.71 -14.21
N ASP A 63 17.67 -5.45 -13.05
CA ASP A 63 17.53 -6.36 -11.92
C ASP A 63 16.05 -6.66 -11.68
N GLN A 64 15.52 -7.61 -12.44
CA GLN A 64 14.13 -8.06 -12.31
C GLN A 64 13.78 -8.53 -10.89
N GLN A 65 14.71 -9.20 -10.23
CA GLN A 65 14.48 -9.74 -8.90
C GLN A 65 14.32 -8.62 -7.87
N GLN A 66 15.18 -7.58 -7.94
CA GLN A 66 15.07 -6.43 -7.06
C GLN A 66 13.79 -5.61 -7.34
N ALA A 67 13.45 -5.44 -8.62
CA ALA A 67 12.21 -4.77 -9.01
C ALA A 67 10.96 -5.50 -8.49
N LEU A 68 10.95 -6.84 -8.56
CA LEU A 68 9.88 -7.65 -8.00
C LEU A 68 9.81 -7.52 -6.47
N ARG A 69 10.93 -7.55 -5.76
CA ARG A 69 10.97 -7.32 -4.30
C ARG A 69 10.42 -5.96 -3.93
N ASN A 70 10.80 -4.91 -4.66
CA ASN A 70 10.28 -3.55 -4.42
C ASN A 70 8.77 -3.49 -4.63
N LEU A 71 8.25 -4.17 -5.64
CA LEU A 71 6.81 -4.25 -5.88
C LEU A 71 6.09 -5.03 -4.76
N VAL A 72 6.64 -6.17 -4.34
CA VAL A 72 6.08 -6.95 -3.22
C VAL A 72 6.10 -6.13 -1.93
N ALA A 73 7.21 -5.45 -1.61
CA ALA A 73 7.31 -4.56 -0.45
C ALA A 73 6.25 -3.45 -0.50
N LEU A 74 6.02 -2.86 -1.67
CA LEU A 74 4.98 -1.86 -1.86
C LEU A 74 3.58 -2.45 -1.59
N LEU A 75 3.29 -3.64 -2.12
CA LEU A 75 1.97 -4.26 -1.99
C LEU A 75 1.65 -4.74 -0.57
N VAL A 76 2.64 -5.17 0.22
CA VAL A 76 2.41 -5.55 1.62
C VAL A 76 2.38 -4.34 2.57
N ALA A 77 2.79 -3.17 2.14
CA ALA A 77 2.96 -1.99 2.99
C ALA A 77 1.66 -1.51 3.65
N GLY A 78 0.52 -1.65 2.97
CA GLY A 78 -0.79 -1.33 3.53
C GLY A 78 -1.15 -2.21 4.72
N GLU A 79 -0.99 -3.53 4.56
CA GLU A 79 -1.20 -4.51 5.63
C GLU A 79 -0.28 -4.25 6.83
N VAL A 80 1.00 -3.99 6.57
CA VAL A 80 1.99 -3.69 7.60
C VAL A 80 1.62 -2.41 8.36
N ALA A 81 1.29 -1.33 7.65
CA ALA A 81 0.91 -0.06 8.28
C ALA A 81 -0.37 -0.20 9.13
N ALA A 82 -1.37 -0.92 8.64
CA ALA A 82 -2.58 -1.22 9.40
C ALA A 82 -2.27 -2.03 10.68
N THR A 83 -1.33 -2.98 10.60
CA THR A 83 -0.86 -3.77 11.76
C THR A 83 -0.17 -2.87 12.80
N ILE A 84 0.76 -2.01 12.38
CA ILE A 84 1.47 -1.08 13.29
C ILE A 84 0.48 -0.11 13.94
N TYR A 85 -0.51 0.36 13.19
CA TYR A 85 -1.57 1.21 13.72
C TYR A 85 -2.43 0.51 14.78
N GLY A 86 -2.48 -0.83 14.79
CA GLY A 86 -3.27 -1.62 15.73
C GLY A 86 -4.68 -1.93 15.26
N ALA A 87 -4.89 -1.99 13.95
CA ALA A 87 -6.15 -2.47 13.39
C ALA A 87 -6.41 -3.94 13.79
N PRO A 88 -7.67 -4.38 13.98
CA PRO A 88 -7.98 -5.77 14.27
C PRO A 88 -7.45 -6.71 13.20
N GLU A 89 -6.98 -7.91 13.60
CA GLU A 89 -6.38 -8.90 12.69
C GLU A 89 -7.30 -9.21 11.50
N SER A 90 -8.59 -9.40 11.72
CA SER A 90 -9.56 -9.64 10.64
C SER A 90 -9.65 -8.51 9.61
N VAL A 91 -9.43 -7.25 10.06
CA VAL A 91 -9.40 -6.06 9.19
C VAL A 91 -8.09 -6.04 8.40
N VAL A 92 -6.97 -6.33 9.05
CA VAL A 92 -5.65 -6.41 8.42
C VAL A 92 -5.64 -7.48 7.33
N GLU A 93 -6.11 -8.69 7.63
CA GLU A 93 -6.21 -9.79 6.67
C GLU A 93 -7.12 -9.44 5.47
N ALA A 94 -8.28 -8.87 5.75
CA ALA A 94 -9.23 -8.50 4.69
C ALA A 94 -8.65 -7.41 3.76
N GLY A 95 -7.92 -6.42 4.31
CA GLY A 95 -7.25 -5.37 3.53
C GLY A 95 -6.08 -5.92 2.71
N GLY A 96 -5.22 -6.73 3.34
CA GLY A 96 -4.02 -7.28 2.71
C GLY A 96 -4.27 -8.35 1.66
N ARG A 97 -5.42 -9.03 1.68
CA ARG A 97 -5.72 -10.16 0.77
C ARG A 97 -5.60 -9.78 -0.71
N ILE A 98 -6.19 -8.68 -1.12
CA ILE A 98 -6.18 -8.22 -2.53
C ILE A 98 -4.76 -7.88 -2.96
N ASP A 99 -4.00 -7.23 -2.10
CA ASP A 99 -2.62 -6.84 -2.38
C ASP A 99 -1.69 -8.06 -2.49
N ARG A 100 -1.87 -9.07 -1.62
CA ARG A 100 -1.14 -10.34 -1.68
C ARG A 100 -1.48 -11.11 -2.96
N GLU A 101 -2.74 -11.20 -3.35
CA GLU A 101 -3.17 -11.79 -4.64
C GLU A 101 -2.56 -11.05 -5.83
N HIS A 102 -2.50 -9.73 -5.74
CA HIS A 102 -1.85 -8.90 -6.76
C HIS A 102 -0.34 -9.18 -6.83
N ALA A 103 0.35 -9.27 -5.69
CA ALA A 103 1.77 -9.60 -5.64
C ALA A 103 2.07 -10.96 -6.29
N ILE A 104 1.27 -12.00 -5.98
CA ILE A 104 1.40 -13.33 -6.58
C ILE A 104 1.20 -13.29 -8.10
N ARG A 105 0.17 -12.59 -8.58
CA ARG A 105 -0.10 -12.45 -10.01
C ARG A 105 1.05 -11.74 -10.74
N ARG A 106 1.58 -10.67 -10.15
CA ARG A 106 2.72 -9.93 -10.74
C ARG A 106 4.01 -10.76 -10.75
N ALA A 107 4.23 -11.58 -9.73
CA ALA A 107 5.35 -12.52 -9.69
C ALA A 107 5.25 -13.58 -10.82
N ALA A 108 4.04 -14.10 -11.07
CA ALA A 108 3.79 -15.06 -12.14
C ALA A 108 4.11 -14.48 -13.54
N GLU A 109 3.85 -13.19 -13.77
CA GLU A 109 4.16 -12.51 -15.05
C GLU A 109 5.66 -12.51 -15.38
N VAL A 110 6.53 -12.64 -14.39
CA VAL A 110 7.99 -12.74 -14.56
C VAL A 110 8.54 -14.14 -14.28
N GLY A 111 7.68 -15.15 -14.29
CA GLY A 111 8.07 -16.55 -14.18
C GLY A 111 8.33 -17.06 -12.78
N VAL A 112 7.91 -16.33 -11.75
CA VAL A 112 7.99 -16.76 -10.34
C VAL A 112 6.71 -17.54 -9.99
N ASP A 113 6.85 -18.77 -9.51
CA ASP A 113 5.71 -19.57 -9.09
C ASP A 113 5.06 -19.06 -7.80
N GLU A 114 3.84 -19.54 -7.51
CA GLU A 114 3.08 -19.09 -6.36
C GLU A 114 3.78 -19.36 -5.02
N THR A 115 4.45 -20.50 -4.88
CA THR A 115 5.16 -20.87 -3.65
C THR A 115 6.31 -19.89 -3.38
N ALA A 116 7.11 -19.60 -4.40
CA ALA A 116 8.19 -18.62 -4.31
C ALA A 116 7.68 -17.20 -4.09
N ALA A 117 6.55 -16.82 -4.72
CA ALA A 117 5.91 -15.52 -4.51
C ALA A 117 5.42 -15.35 -3.07
N ARG A 118 4.78 -16.37 -2.49
CA ARG A 118 4.36 -16.37 -1.08
C ARG A 118 5.56 -16.27 -0.13
N ALA A 119 6.63 -17.03 -0.38
CA ALA A 119 7.86 -16.93 0.41
C ALA A 119 8.48 -15.53 0.34
N MET A 120 8.42 -14.87 -0.82
CA MET A 120 8.89 -13.50 -0.98
C MET A 120 8.03 -12.51 -0.17
N ILE A 121 6.71 -12.66 -0.17
CA ILE A 121 5.79 -11.85 0.65
C ILE A 121 6.15 -11.97 2.13
N GLU A 122 6.31 -13.20 2.64
CA GLU A 122 6.67 -13.45 4.03
C GLU A 122 8.06 -12.89 4.40
N ALA A 123 9.00 -12.89 3.46
CA ALA A 123 10.33 -12.33 3.67
C ALA A 123 10.35 -10.79 3.64
N GLU A 124 9.53 -10.16 2.81
CA GLU A 124 9.47 -8.69 2.72
C GLU A 124 8.64 -8.06 3.84
N TRP A 125 7.65 -8.76 4.38
CA TRP A 125 6.77 -8.23 5.43
C TRP A 125 7.53 -7.68 6.64
N PRO A 126 8.44 -8.42 7.31
CA PRO A 126 9.21 -7.88 8.44
C PRO A 126 10.15 -6.73 8.03
N ARG A 127 10.70 -6.75 6.83
CA ARG A 127 11.57 -5.66 6.34
C ARG A 127 10.80 -4.36 6.15
N VAL A 128 9.60 -4.46 5.61
CA VAL A 128 8.69 -3.31 5.46
C VAL A 128 8.27 -2.80 6.83
N ARG A 129 8.00 -3.70 7.77
CA ARG A 129 7.66 -3.34 9.15
C ARG A 129 8.81 -2.55 9.80
N ASP A 130 10.02 -3.10 9.83
CA ASP A 130 11.19 -2.42 10.40
C ASP A 130 11.38 -1.03 9.80
N ARG A 131 11.20 -0.92 8.48
CA ARG A 131 11.32 0.36 7.76
C ARG A 131 10.22 1.36 8.11
N LEU A 132 8.97 0.92 8.25
CA LEU A 132 7.86 1.80 8.63
C LEU A 132 7.88 2.17 10.13
N GLU A 133 8.40 1.31 11.00
CA GLU A 133 8.57 1.58 12.43
C GLU A 133 9.68 2.59 12.72
N GLU A 134 10.55 2.91 11.75
CA GLU A 134 11.48 4.04 11.90
C GLU A 134 10.70 5.33 12.20
N PRO A 135 11.04 6.09 13.28
CA PRO A 135 10.22 7.22 13.72
C PRO A 135 9.96 8.28 12.65
N ALA A 136 10.95 8.53 11.78
CA ALA A 136 10.81 9.48 10.68
C ALA A 136 9.78 8.99 9.64
N ASN A 137 9.80 7.70 9.30
CA ASN A 137 8.90 7.11 8.31
C ASN A 137 7.47 6.97 8.86
N TRP A 138 7.35 6.54 10.13
CA TRP A 138 6.03 6.45 10.76
C TRP A 138 5.34 7.81 10.90
N LYS A 139 6.11 8.87 11.16
CA LYS A 139 5.59 10.24 11.16
C LYS A 139 4.97 10.63 9.81
N LEU A 140 5.55 10.19 8.69
CA LEU A 140 4.98 10.42 7.35
C LEU A 140 3.68 9.63 7.14
N VAL A 141 3.65 8.36 7.58
CA VAL A 141 2.43 7.52 7.52
C VAL A 141 1.31 8.19 8.31
N ASP A 142 1.59 8.57 9.56
CA ASP A 142 0.60 9.20 10.45
C ASP A 142 0.09 10.52 9.86
N ALA A 143 0.97 11.38 9.34
CA ALA A 143 0.59 12.65 8.74
C ALA A 143 -0.31 12.48 7.50
N LEU A 144 0.00 11.54 6.60
CA LEU A 144 -0.84 11.23 5.45
C LEU A 144 -2.18 10.62 5.87
N ALA A 145 -2.16 9.66 6.79
CA ALA A 145 -3.37 9.01 7.28
C ALA A 145 -4.34 10.01 7.92
N GLN A 146 -3.85 10.90 8.79
CA GLN A 146 -4.67 11.93 9.41
C GLN A 146 -5.27 12.90 8.37
N GLN A 147 -4.54 13.26 7.33
CA GLN A 147 -5.09 14.08 6.25
C GLN A 147 -6.16 13.33 5.45
N LEU A 148 -5.94 12.04 5.14
CA LEU A 148 -6.92 11.20 4.46
C LEU A 148 -8.22 11.05 5.26
N VAL A 149 -8.14 10.86 6.57
CA VAL A 149 -9.34 10.81 7.43
C VAL A 149 -10.16 12.08 7.33
N ARG A 150 -9.51 13.25 7.27
CA ARG A 150 -10.18 14.55 7.17
C ARG A 150 -10.73 14.85 5.77
N GLN A 151 -9.95 14.58 4.73
CA GLN A 151 -10.23 15.05 3.37
C GLN A 151 -10.77 13.95 2.45
N LYS A 152 -10.59 12.67 2.80
CA LYS A 152 -10.95 11.47 2.04
C LYS A 152 -10.14 11.28 0.73
N VAL A 153 -9.68 12.34 0.12
CA VAL A 153 -8.89 12.34 -1.11
C VAL A 153 -7.78 13.38 -0.98
N LEU A 154 -6.56 13.00 -1.35
CA LEU A 154 -5.40 13.89 -1.46
C LEU A 154 -4.89 13.89 -2.90
N ASP A 155 -4.57 15.07 -3.42
CA ASP A 155 -3.91 15.24 -4.70
C ASP A 155 -2.37 15.18 -4.60
N ALA A 156 -1.70 15.25 -5.74
CA ALA A 156 -0.24 15.14 -5.82
C ALA A 156 0.50 16.24 -5.03
N ASP A 157 -0.04 17.46 -4.98
CA ASP A 157 0.62 18.58 -4.29
C ASP A 157 0.50 18.44 -2.77
N GLN A 158 -0.66 18.05 -2.28
CA GLN A 158 -0.90 17.75 -0.86
C GLN A 158 -0.02 16.60 -0.37
N ILE A 159 0.07 15.53 -1.15
CA ILE A 159 0.90 14.36 -0.83
C ILE A 159 2.38 14.77 -0.79
N ARG A 160 2.86 15.47 -1.83
CA ARG A 160 4.24 15.94 -1.91
C ARG A 160 4.61 16.86 -0.73
N ALA A 161 3.75 17.82 -0.39
CA ALA A 161 3.96 18.71 0.73
C ALA A 161 4.14 17.95 2.05
N THR A 162 3.34 16.89 2.26
CA THR A 162 3.43 16.07 3.47
C THR A 162 4.69 15.21 3.51
N LEU A 163 5.08 14.61 2.37
CA LEU A 163 6.25 13.72 2.28
C LEU A 163 7.59 14.48 2.27
N SER A 164 7.59 15.80 2.13
CA SER A 164 8.79 16.65 2.11
C SER A 164 9.13 17.24 3.48
N THR A 165 8.36 16.93 4.53
CA THR A 165 8.58 17.41 5.90
C THR A 165 9.38 16.42 6.73
#